data_d69670e4255c8e01a1afd4c99726376b
#
_entry.id   d69670e4255c8e01a1afd4c99726376b
#
_cell.length_a   1.000
_cell.length_b   1.000
_cell.length_c   1.000
_cell.angle_alpha   90.00
_cell.angle_beta   90.00
_cell.angle_gamma   90.00
#
_symmetry.space_group_name_H-M   'P 1'
#
loop_
_entity.id
_entity.type
_entity.pdbx_description
1 polymer ?
#
loop_
_entity_poly.entity_id
_entity_poly.type
_entity_poly.pdbx_seq_one_letter_code
_entity_poly.pdbx_strand_id
1 'polypeptide(L)'
;MLEVYSTDLDITADTFIPFNNVSLKKGCTAELSGTSTITLNKCGVYMVSVDASAAASTTIQLYKDGIAQPQAQGTGTTPTFTTLVQVPENNSCCPCASGVSLQLMNSTATVLNDVNCVITKIV
;
A
#
# COMPACT_ATOMS: atom_id res chain seq x y z
N MET A 1 7.67 6.56 -8.53
CA MET A 1 8.10 5.49 -7.63
C MET A 1 8.06 5.97 -6.20
N LEU A 2 7.54 5.17 -5.32
CA LEU A 2 7.42 5.49 -3.92
C LEU A 2 7.77 4.26 -3.09
N GLU A 3 8.59 4.45 -2.06
CA GLU A 3 8.80 3.42 -1.04
C GLU A 3 8.53 4.02 0.33
N VAL A 4 7.62 3.40 1.07
CA VAL A 4 7.26 3.79 2.43
C VAL A 4 7.42 2.60 3.36
N TYR A 5 7.75 2.88 4.62
CA TYR A 5 7.94 1.81 5.59
C TYR A 5 7.67 2.29 7.02
N SER A 6 7.49 1.32 7.89
CA SER A 6 7.46 1.53 9.34
C SER A 6 8.21 0.42 10.04
N THR A 7 8.74 0.70 11.22
CA THR A 7 9.44 -0.29 12.05
C THR A 7 8.88 -0.24 13.47
N ASP A 8 8.94 -1.38 14.16
CA ASP A 8 8.54 -1.51 15.58
C ASP A 8 7.14 -0.96 15.84
N LEU A 9 6.19 -1.34 14.99
CA LEU A 9 4.84 -0.81 15.02
C LEU A 9 3.93 -1.77 15.81
N ASP A 10 3.45 -1.31 16.98
CA ASP A 10 2.45 -2.04 17.75
C ASP A 10 1.07 -1.66 17.21
N ILE A 11 0.41 -2.60 16.56
CA ILE A 11 -0.82 -2.32 15.83
C ILE A 11 -1.95 -3.24 16.28
N THR A 12 -3.13 -2.67 16.41
CA THR A 12 -4.34 -3.40 16.77
C THR A 12 -4.94 -4.12 15.55
N ALA A 13 -5.88 -5.04 15.82
CA ALA A 13 -6.57 -5.76 14.75
C ALA A 13 -7.43 -4.82 13.91
N ASP A 14 -7.58 -5.15 12.63
CA ASP A 14 -8.45 -4.45 11.68
C ASP A 14 -8.15 -2.96 11.59
N THR A 15 -6.87 -2.62 11.60
CA THR A 15 -6.40 -1.25 11.56
C THR A 15 -5.54 -1.05 10.31
N PHE A 16 -5.70 0.10 9.65
CA PHE A 16 -4.82 0.48 8.55
C PHE A 16 -3.43 0.78 9.06
N ILE A 17 -2.43 0.28 8.36
CA ILE A 17 -1.03 0.40 8.76
C ILE A 17 -0.52 1.80 8.48
N PRO A 18 -0.05 2.54 9.49
CA PRO A 18 0.58 3.83 9.28
C PRO A 18 2.02 3.65 8.77
N PHE A 19 2.43 4.51 7.86
CA PHE A 19 3.79 4.56 7.36
C PHE A 19 4.46 5.81 7.91
N ASN A 20 5.49 5.62 8.72
CA ASN A 20 6.15 6.72 9.40
C ASN A 20 7.34 7.27 8.63
N ASN A 21 7.78 6.54 7.60
CA ASN A 21 8.98 6.88 6.84
C ASN A 21 8.75 6.75 5.35
N VAL A 22 9.32 7.69 4.60
CA VAL A 22 9.41 7.62 3.14
C VAL A 22 10.88 7.47 2.80
N SER A 23 11.28 6.31 2.29
CA SER A 23 12.68 6.06 1.95
C SER A 23 13.02 6.47 0.53
N LEU A 24 12.02 6.48 -0.36
CA LEU A 24 12.20 6.88 -1.74
C LEU A 24 10.92 7.52 -2.26
N LYS A 25 11.04 8.69 -2.83
CA LYS A 25 9.96 9.32 -3.58
C LYS A 25 10.57 9.94 -4.82
N LYS A 26 10.15 9.45 -5.99
CA LYS A 26 10.62 9.99 -7.26
C LYS A 26 9.42 10.25 -8.16
N GLY A 27 9.30 11.48 -8.63
CA GLY A 27 8.15 11.93 -9.39
C GLY A 27 6.95 12.24 -8.48
N CYS A 28 5.80 12.47 -9.08
CA CYS A 28 4.57 12.80 -8.38
C CYS A 28 3.41 11.85 -8.72
N THR A 29 3.72 10.65 -9.19
CA THR A 29 2.71 9.66 -9.57
C THR A 29 2.12 8.94 -8.37
N ALA A 30 2.89 8.79 -7.29
CA ALA A 30 2.44 8.16 -6.07
C ALA A 30 2.99 8.94 -4.89
N GLU A 31 2.15 9.15 -3.87
CA GLU A 31 2.58 9.88 -2.68
C GLU A 31 1.83 9.39 -1.44
N LEU A 32 2.45 9.54 -0.29
CA LEU A 32 1.83 9.26 0.99
C LEU A 32 0.98 10.45 1.41
N SER A 33 -0.32 10.24 1.49
CA SER A 33 -1.29 11.25 1.92
C SER A 33 -1.70 10.96 3.37
N GLY A 34 -1.31 11.81 4.30
CA GLY A 34 -1.50 11.52 5.71
C GLY A 34 -0.52 10.45 6.19
N THR A 35 -0.96 9.52 7.04
CA THR A 35 -0.08 8.51 7.61
C THR A 35 -0.26 7.13 7.00
N SER A 36 -1.47 6.78 6.57
CA SER A 36 -1.77 5.40 6.13
C SER A 36 -2.32 5.30 4.72
N THR A 37 -2.48 6.40 4.03
CA THR A 37 -3.07 6.43 2.69
C THR A 37 -2.02 6.79 1.66
N ILE A 38 -1.94 5.98 0.61
CA ILE A 38 -1.09 6.26 -0.56
C ILE A 38 -2.02 6.65 -1.70
N THR A 39 -1.74 7.77 -2.34
CA THR A 39 -2.53 8.28 -3.46
C THR A 39 -1.77 8.09 -4.77
N LEU A 40 -2.43 7.48 -5.75
CA LEU A 40 -1.91 7.33 -7.11
C LEU A 40 -2.55 8.42 -7.97
N ASN A 41 -1.73 9.33 -8.49
CA ASN A 41 -2.19 10.57 -9.10
C ASN A 41 -2.30 10.53 -10.62
N LYS A 42 -1.73 9.52 -11.26
CA LYS A 42 -1.68 9.42 -12.72
C LYS A 42 -2.34 8.14 -13.19
N CYS A 43 -2.97 8.19 -14.35
CA CYS A 43 -3.52 6.99 -14.98
C CYS A 43 -2.41 6.01 -15.33
N GLY A 44 -2.71 4.74 -15.29
CA GLY A 44 -1.78 3.71 -15.69
C GLY A 44 -1.86 2.47 -14.81
N VAL A 45 -0.86 1.63 -14.91
CA VAL A 45 -0.76 0.40 -14.15
C VAL A 45 0.44 0.52 -13.21
N TYR A 46 0.22 0.19 -11.96
CA TYR A 46 1.22 0.27 -10.90
C TYR A 46 1.48 -1.11 -10.33
N MET A 47 2.74 -1.41 -10.08
CA MET A 47 3.12 -2.58 -9.31
C MET A 47 3.23 -2.18 -7.85
N VAL A 48 2.53 -2.91 -6.98
CA VAL A 48 2.56 -2.71 -5.53
C VAL A 48 3.17 -3.95 -4.90
N SER A 49 4.28 -3.79 -4.23
CA SER A 49 4.99 -4.87 -3.56
C SER A 49 5.06 -4.57 -2.07
N VAL A 50 4.58 -5.50 -1.27
CA VAL A 50 4.52 -5.36 0.20
C VAL A 50 5.25 -6.52 0.82
N ASP A 51 6.11 -6.22 1.79
CA ASP A 51 6.66 -7.23 2.67
C ASP A 51 6.69 -6.72 4.11
N ALA A 52 6.61 -7.65 5.04
CA ALA A 52 6.56 -7.32 6.44
C ALA A 52 7.10 -8.47 7.28
N SER A 53 7.45 -8.16 8.52
CA SER A 53 7.82 -9.14 9.54
C SER A 53 7.02 -8.84 10.79
N ALA A 54 6.33 -9.84 11.32
CA ALA A 54 5.43 -9.68 12.47
C ALA A 54 5.82 -10.61 13.60
N ALA A 55 5.53 -10.20 14.83
CA ALA A 55 5.78 -11.03 16.02
C ALA A 55 4.82 -12.22 16.08
N ALA A 56 3.62 -12.10 15.53
CA ALA A 56 2.63 -13.17 15.45
C ALA A 56 2.04 -13.21 14.04
N SER A 57 1.49 -14.35 13.66
CA SER A 57 0.88 -14.52 12.34
C SER A 57 -0.24 -13.51 12.14
N THR A 58 -0.22 -12.83 11.04
CA THR A 58 -1.23 -11.83 10.66
C THR A 58 -1.45 -11.87 9.15
N THR A 59 -2.54 -11.25 8.71
CA THR A 59 -2.81 -11.03 7.29
C THR A 59 -2.74 -9.54 7.01
N ILE A 60 -1.97 -9.16 5.99
CA ILE A 60 -1.94 -7.81 5.48
C ILE A 60 -2.62 -7.80 4.12
N GLN A 61 -3.62 -6.96 3.98
CA GLN A 61 -4.45 -6.90 2.78
C GLN A 61 -4.49 -5.48 2.22
N LEU A 62 -4.41 -5.38 0.89
CA LEU A 62 -4.52 -4.10 0.18
C LEU A 62 -5.98 -3.71 0.04
N TYR A 63 -6.27 -2.46 0.33
CA TYR A 63 -7.55 -1.81 0.06
C TYR A 63 -7.36 -0.74 -1.01
N LYS A 64 -8.22 -0.77 -2.01
CA LYS A 64 -8.23 0.21 -3.10
C LYS A 64 -9.54 1.00 -3.00
N ASP A 65 -9.44 2.31 -2.78
CA ASP A 65 -10.59 3.19 -2.58
C ASP A 65 -11.56 2.66 -1.50
N GLY A 66 -11.00 2.11 -0.43
CA GLY A 66 -11.77 1.56 0.68
C GLY A 66 -12.32 0.16 0.45
N ILE A 67 -12.01 -0.48 -0.67
CA ILE A 67 -12.51 -1.81 -1.00
C ILE A 67 -11.36 -2.82 -0.93
N ALA A 68 -11.56 -3.89 -0.16
CA ALA A 68 -10.56 -4.93 -0.03
C ALA A 68 -10.30 -5.63 -1.37
N GLN A 69 -9.02 -5.88 -1.66
CA GLN A 69 -8.59 -6.57 -2.89
C GLN A 69 -8.20 -8.00 -2.53
N PRO A 70 -9.06 -9.00 -2.77
CA PRO A 70 -8.79 -10.37 -2.30
C PRO A 70 -7.51 -10.99 -2.86
N GLN A 71 -7.09 -10.57 -4.06
CA GLN A 71 -5.88 -11.09 -4.70
C GLN A 71 -4.60 -10.48 -4.11
N ALA A 72 -4.72 -9.44 -3.29
CA ALA A 72 -3.59 -8.66 -2.79
C ALA A 72 -3.51 -8.78 -1.28
N GLN A 73 -3.07 -9.95 -0.80
CA GLN A 73 -2.90 -10.20 0.63
C GLN A 73 -1.80 -11.22 0.87
N GLY A 74 -1.18 -11.12 2.04
CA GLY A 74 -0.21 -12.08 2.52
C GLY A 74 -0.48 -12.43 3.97
N THR A 75 -0.22 -13.68 4.36
CA THR A 75 -0.51 -14.19 5.70
C THR A 75 0.71 -14.89 6.27
N GLY A 76 0.90 -14.78 7.57
CA GLY A 76 1.97 -15.42 8.30
C GLY A 76 2.74 -14.43 9.17
N THR A 77 3.93 -14.83 9.62
CA THR A 77 4.84 -13.95 10.35
C THR A 77 5.70 -13.10 9.41
N THR A 78 5.73 -13.44 8.13
CA THR A 78 6.39 -12.64 7.07
C THR A 78 5.40 -12.43 5.92
N PRO A 79 4.28 -11.74 6.15
CA PRO A 79 3.30 -11.56 5.10
C PRO A 79 3.88 -10.74 3.94
N THR A 80 3.76 -11.27 2.74
CA THR A 80 4.30 -10.66 1.52
C THR A 80 3.34 -10.85 0.38
N PHE A 81 3.23 -9.85 -0.49
CA PHE A 81 2.52 -10.01 -1.75
C PHE A 81 2.96 -8.95 -2.74
N THR A 82 2.71 -9.22 -4.01
CA THR A 82 2.90 -8.28 -5.11
C THR A 82 1.66 -8.32 -5.98
N THR A 83 1.15 -7.16 -6.35
CA THR A 83 -0.04 -7.06 -7.18
C THR A 83 0.07 -5.90 -8.16
N LEU A 84 -0.81 -5.88 -9.13
CA LEU A 84 -0.96 -4.76 -10.05
C LEU A 84 -2.23 -4.00 -9.73
N VAL A 85 -2.13 -2.68 -9.75
CA VAL A 85 -3.27 -1.78 -9.54
C VAL A 85 -3.40 -0.89 -10.76
N GLN A 86 -4.60 -0.84 -11.32
CA GLN A 86 -4.89 0.03 -12.44
C GLN A 86 -5.58 1.30 -11.94
N VAL A 87 -5.07 2.44 -12.38
CA VAL A 87 -5.77 3.72 -12.29
C VAL A 87 -6.35 3.99 -13.66
N PRO A 88 -7.68 3.89 -13.83
CA PRO A 88 -8.30 3.99 -15.16
C PRO A 88 -8.13 5.38 -15.77
N GLU A 89 -7.98 5.41 -17.08
CA GLU A 89 -8.05 6.66 -17.82
C GLU A 89 -9.51 7.12 -17.91
N ASN A 90 -9.72 8.41 -17.80
CA ASN A 90 -11.01 8.95 -18.15
C ASN A 90 -11.08 9.25 -19.65
N ASN A 91 -12.25 9.59 -20.15
CA ASN A 91 -12.49 9.78 -21.58
C ASN A 91 -11.74 10.98 -22.16
N SER A 92 -11.19 11.85 -21.35
CA SER A 92 -10.47 13.04 -21.80
C SER A 92 -8.97 12.89 -21.72
N CYS A 93 -8.45 11.69 -21.65
CA CYS A 93 -7.04 11.40 -21.47
C CYS A 93 -6.52 11.87 -20.12
N CYS A 94 -5.28 12.25 -20.10
CA CYS A 94 -4.61 12.75 -18.90
C CYS A 94 -4.91 14.23 -18.68
N PRO A 95 -4.97 14.66 -17.42
CA PRO A 95 -4.83 13.85 -16.23
C PRO A 95 -6.08 13.05 -15.92
N CYS A 96 -5.95 12.01 -15.11
CA CYS A 96 -7.09 11.27 -14.62
C CYS A 96 -7.99 12.17 -13.79
N ALA A 97 -9.29 11.98 -13.91
CA ALA A 97 -10.25 12.82 -13.19
C ALA A 97 -10.12 12.67 -11.69
N SER A 98 -9.77 11.49 -11.22
CA SER A 98 -9.59 11.22 -9.80
C SER A 98 -8.50 10.18 -9.60
N GLY A 99 -7.68 10.37 -8.59
CA GLY A 99 -6.70 9.40 -8.19
C GLY A 99 -7.32 8.18 -7.51
N VAL A 100 -6.48 7.20 -7.26
CA VAL A 100 -6.84 6.00 -6.51
C VAL A 100 -6.12 6.05 -5.17
N SER A 101 -6.82 5.74 -4.09
CA SER A 101 -6.20 5.62 -2.77
C SER A 101 -5.92 4.16 -2.44
N LEU A 102 -4.77 3.90 -1.83
CA LEU A 102 -4.35 2.58 -1.39
C LEU A 102 -4.08 2.61 0.11
N GLN A 103 -4.49 1.57 0.79
CA GLN A 103 -4.24 1.38 2.22
C GLN A 103 -3.96 -0.10 2.47
N LEU A 104 -3.18 -0.38 3.51
CA LEU A 104 -2.91 -1.74 3.95
C LEU A 104 -3.56 -1.96 5.31
N MET A 105 -4.36 -3.02 5.41
CA MET A 105 -5.01 -3.37 6.68
C MET A 105 -4.33 -4.56 7.31
N ASN A 106 -4.05 -4.46 8.61
CA ASN A 106 -3.55 -5.55 9.42
C ASN A 106 -4.72 -6.19 10.16
N SER A 107 -4.84 -7.52 10.06
CA SER A 107 -6.01 -8.24 10.58
C SER A 107 -5.89 -8.67 12.03
N THR A 108 -4.67 -8.79 12.57
CA THR A 108 -4.44 -9.36 13.90
C THR A 108 -3.59 -8.42 14.72
N ALA A 109 -3.97 -8.21 15.98
CA ALA A 109 -3.18 -7.40 16.91
C ALA A 109 -1.80 -8.05 17.10
N THR A 110 -0.75 -7.32 16.73
CA THR A 110 0.63 -7.81 16.80
C THR A 110 1.60 -6.63 16.70
N VAL A 111 2.87 -6.91 16.94
CA VAL A 111 3.93 -5.96 16.62
C VAL A 111 4.45 -6.28 15.22
N LEU A 112 4.40 -5.31 14.33
CA LEU A 112 5.07 -5.37 13.03
C LEU A 112 6.50 -4.88 13.22
N ASN A 113 7.46 -5.80 13.18
CA ASN A 113 8.87 -5.43 13.32
C ASN A 113 9.30 -4.53 12.18
N ASP A 114 8.82 -4.82 10.97
CA ASP A 114 8.93 -3.93 9.83
C ASP A 114 7.76 -4.17 8.89
N VAL A 115 7.42 -3.16 8.11
CA VAL A 115 6.49 -3.24 7.00
C VAL A 115 6.97 -2.27 5.93
N ASN A 116 7.06 -2.75 4.69
CA ASN A 116 7.59 -2.00 3.57
C ASN A 116 6.64 -2.11 2.39
N CYS A 117 6.38 -0.99 1.74
CA CYS A 117 5.51 -0.94 0.57
C CYS A 117 6.21 -0.15 -0.54
N VAL A 118 6.40 -0.80 -1.67
CA VAL A 118 7.02 -0.20 -2.85
C VAL A 118 5.99 -0.10 -3.96
N ILE A 119 5.87 1.06 -4.54
CA ILE A 119 4.92 1.33 -5.63
C ILE A 119 5.67 1.90 -6.82
N THR A 120 5.52 1.24 -7.96
CA THR A 120 6.17 1.64 -9.22
C THR A 120 5.13 1.66 -10.33
N LYS A 121 5.05 2.78 -11.04
CA LYS A 121 4.22 2.87 -12.25
C LYS A 121 4.96 2.18 -13.39
N ILE A 122 4.32 1.20 -14.01
CA ILE A 122 4.96 0.37 -15.04
C ILE A 122 4.45 0.64 -16.44
N VAL A 123 3.25 1.22 -16.58
CA VAL A 123 2.70 1.54 -17.92
C VAL A 123 2.06 2.92 -17.94
#